data_3fc6ceabcafeb99e3e114279d2c934ec
#
_entry.id   3fc6ceabcafeb99e3e114279d2c934ec
#
_cell.length_a   1.000
_cell.length_b   1.000
_cell.length_c   1.000
_cell.angle_alpha   90.00
_cell.angle_beta   90.00
_cell.angle_gamma   90.00
#
_symmetry.space_group_name_H-M   'P 1'
#
loop_
_entity.id
_entity.type
_entity.pdbx_description
1 polymer ?
#
loop_
_entity_poly.entity_id
_entity_poly.type
_entity_poly.pdbx_seq_one_letter_code
_entity_poly.pdbx_strand_id
1 'polypeptide(L)'
;MAGRVRPVHNAAMRTATFVFIVSTLLPASSAAQSPQQAVLETTAGTIVWDLLADKAPSHVALFIKTAQAGGFDGTAFHRMVRYGIVQGGDPVTRDPAARAKYGSGGLNQLKTEITDERLTRGAVAAVQVPGKPDSAGTQFFMCINAQPSLDGKYTVFARVVEGLLVAQKISETPVDDQGLATERVVLTRVIIRDKPAETPEPFSTEPVEDLARYRAVLETSLGVITLSFTPDKAPAHVRNFLRLAQAGVYDGMGFHRVVKGFVIQSGHLPTRKDPLNERQQSYIRPLKAEFNDQIHELGTLSMARTDDPDSATSSFFLVTARAQALDGKYTVFGKVESGIEVVQKIEAVGVNGETPVERVDLLKVRVEKR
;
A
#
# COMPACT_ATOMS: atom_id res chain seq x y z
N MET A 1 -95.23 65.39 -16.77
CA MET A 1 -94.14 65.14 -17.75
C MET A 1 -93.12 64.19 -17.17
N ALA A 2 -92.93 63.13 -17.78
CA ALA A 2 -92.23 61.97 -17.27
C ALA A 2 -90.68 62.06 -17.34
N GLY A 3 -90.04 61.83 -16.27
CA GLY A 3 -88.60 61.69 -16.21
C GLY A 3 -88.20 60.21 -15.86
N ARG A 4 -87.62 59.48 -16.82
CA ARG A 4 -87.17 58.10 -16.71
C ARG A 4 -85.94 58.01 -15.84
N VAL A 5 -85.96 57.20 -14.81
CA VAL A 5 -84.79 56.78 -14.05
C VAL A 5 -84.17 55.57 -14.74
N ARG A 6 -82.87 55.61 -15.02
CA ARG A 6 -82.06 54.44 -15.52
C ARG A 6 -81.41 53.79 -14.33
N PRO A 7 -81.31 52.39 -14.35
CA PRO A 7 -80.64 51.67 -13.30
C PRO A 7 -79.11 51.63 -13.46
N VAL A 8 -78.41 51.76 -12.36
CA VAL A 8 -76.95 51.67 -12.22
C VAL A 8 -76.53 50.17 -12.23
N HIS A 9 -75.69 49.80 -13.14
CA HIS A 9 -75.05 48.46 -13.17
C HIS A 9 -73.90 48.40 -12.16
N ASN A 10 -74.04 47.54 -11.18
CA ASN A 10 -72.95 47.14 -10.28
C ASN A 10 -71.92 46.31 -11.07
N ALA A 11 -70.66 46.75 -11.22
CA ALA A 11 -69.52 46.01 -11.71
C ALA A 11 -68.91 45.25 -10.54
N ALA A 12 -69.03 43.94 -10.57
CA ALA A 12 -68.35 43.05 -9.64
C ALA A 12 -66.83 42.98 -9.97
N MET A 13 -66.05 43.50 -9.05
CA MET A 13 -64.58 43.44 -9.08
C MET A 13 -64.14 41.99 -8.80
N ARG A 14 -63.65 41.26 -9.80
CA ARG A 14 -63.00 39.96 -9.64
C ARG A 14 -61.57 40.18 -9.17
N THR A 15 -61.29 39.83 -7.94
CA THR A 15 -59.96 39.78 -7.32
C THR A 15 -59.23 38.55 -7.89
N ALA A 16 -58.24 38.79 -8.76
CA ALA A 16 -57.35 37.71 -9.26
C ALA A 16 -56.27 37.48 -8.18
N THR A 17 -56.34 36.32 -7.52
CA THR A 17 -55.29 35.88 -6.60
C THR A 17 -54.14 35.28 -7.42
N PHE A 18 -53.03 36.02 -7.49
CA PHE A 18 -51.78 35.49 -8.07
C PHE A 18 -51.12 34.59 -7.03
N VAL A 19 -51.13 33.27 -7.26
CA VAL A 19 -50.33 32.31 -6.50
C VAL A 19 -48.91 32.37 -7.04
N PHE A 20 -47.99 32.97 -6.27
CA PHE A 20 -46.55 32.89 -6.55
C PHE A 20 -46.07 31.49 -6.14
N ILE A 21 -45.81 30.61 -7.11
CA ILE A 21 -45.06 29.36 -6.91
C ILE A 21 -43.59 29.75 -6.76
N VAL A 22 -43.13 29.84 -5.50
CA VAL A 22 -41.70 29.91 -5.19
C VAL A 22 -41.12 28.51 -5.42
N SER A 23 -40.56 28.29 -6.61
CA SER A 23 -39.72 27.12 -6.86
C SER A 23 -38.42 27.25 -6.05
N THR A 24 -38.37 26.59 -4.90
CA THR A 24 -37.15 26.40 -4.16
C THR A 24 -36.26 25.43 -4.98
N LEU A 25 -35.28 25.98 -5.73
CA LEU A 25 -34.17 25.20 -6.22
C LEU A 25 -33.39 24.65 -5.01
N LEU A 26 -33.63 23.40 -4.68
CA LEU A 26 -32.71 22.65 -3.80
C LEU A 26 -31.35 22.63 -4.49
N PRO A 27 -30.26 23.02 -3.79
CA PRO A 27 -28.94 22.86 -4.35
C PRO A 27 -28.75 21.36 -4.65
N ALA A 28 -28.40 21.03 -5.89
CA ALA A 28 -27.98 19.69 -6.25
C ALA A 28 -26.80 19.33 -5.34
N SER A 29 -27.02 18.41 -4.41
CA SER A 29 -25.96 17.83 -3.59
C SER A 29 -24.97 17.23 -4.60
N SER A 30 -23.81 17.84 -4.77
CA SER A 30 -22.69 17.25 -5.47
C SER A 30 -22.37 15.96 -4.72
N ALA A 31 -22.84 14.82 -5.22
CA ALA A 31 -22.41 13.54 -4.71
C ALA A 31 -20.90 13.53 -4.81
N ALA A 32 -20.21 13.51 -3.68
CA ALA A 32 -18.76 13.36 -3.65
C ALA A 32 -18.43 12.12 -4.47
N GLN A 33 -17.68 12.29 -5.56
CA GLN A 33 -17.24 11.14 -6.36
C GLN A 33 -16.47 10.19 -5.46
N SER A 34 -16.78 8.89 -5.57
CA SER A 34 -16.03 7.86 -4.85
C SER A 34 -14.54 8.02 -5.15
N PRO A 35 -13.67 7.87 -4.14
CA PRO A 35 -12.23 7.88 -4.37
C PRO A 35 -11.86 6.92 -5.50
N GLN A 36 -11.03 7.38 -6.44
CA GLN A 36 -10.65 6.59 -7.61
C GLN A 36 -9.19 6.22 -7.61
N GLN A 37 -8.88 5.12 -8.27
CA GLN A 37 -7.53 4.63 -8.52
C GLN A 37 -7.25 4.56 -10.02
N ALA A 38 -5.99 4.77 -10.36
CA ALA A 38 -5.45 4.45 -11.68
C ALA A 38 -4.55 3.21 -11.58
N VAL A 39 -4.84 2.19 -12.38
CA VAL A 39 -3.99 1.01 -12.57
C VAL A 39 -3.20 1.20 -13.85
N LEU A 40 -1.89 1.35 -13.73
CA LEU A 40 -0.95 1.52 -14.83
C LEU A 40 -0.34 0.16 -15.16
N GLU A 41 -0.69 -0.41 -16.30
CA GLU A 41 -0.06 -1.62 -16.83
C GLU A 41 1.17 -1.20 -17.65
N THR A 42 2.34 -1.71 -17.29
CA THR A 42 3.59 -1.39 -17.97
C THR A 42 4.33 -2.64 -18.40
N THR A 43 5.29 -2.51 -19.31
CA THR A 43 6.20 -3.62 -19.68
C THR A 43 7.11 -4.07 -18.54
N ALA A 44 7.22 -3.29 -17.46
CA ALA A 44 8.02 -3.63 -16.28
C ALA A 44 7.19 -4.18 -15.12
N GLY A 45 5.84 -4.14 -15.21
CA GLY A 45 4.89 -4.56 -14.16
C GLY A 45 3.78 -3.54 -13.95
N THR A 46 2.92 -3.80 -12.97
CA THR A 46 1.76 -2.96 -12.66
C THR A 46 2.08 -1.97 -11.53
N ILE A 47 1.58 -0.74 -11.66
CA ILE A 47 1.65 0.31 -10.64
C ILE A 47 0.23 0.82 -10.41
N VAL A 48 -0.17 1.03 -9.15
CA VAL A 48 -1.50 1.56 -8.79
C VAL A 48 -1.34 2.88 -8.05
N TRP A 49 -2.13 3.87 -8.45
CA TRP A 49 -2.18 5.19 -7.83
C TRP A 49 -3.54 5.46 -7.20
N ASP A 50 -3.56 6.04 -6.01
CA ASP A 50 -4.71 6.76 -5.49
C ASP A 50 -4.75 8.15 -6.13
N LEU A 51 -5.88 8.54 -6.70
CA LEU A 51 -6.08 9.86 -7.32
C LEU A 51 -6.61 10.85 -6.26
N LEU A 52 -5.95 12.00 -6.12
CA LEU A 52 -6.23 13.01 -5.10
C LEU A 52 -7.17 14.09 -5.66
N ALA A 53 -8.41 13.71 -6.01
CA ALA A 53 -9.38 14.62 -6.62
C ALA A 53 -9.82 15.78 -5.70
N ASP A 54 -9.74 15.60 -4.39
CA ASP A 54 -9.98 16.62 -3.37
C ASP A 54 -8.86 17.66 -3.29
N LYS A 55 -7.64 17.31 -3.72
CA LYS A 55 -6.45 18.17 -3.68
C LYS A 55 -6.16 18.84 -5.02
N ALA A 56 -6.33 18.12 -6.13
CA ALA A 56 -5.98 18.57 -7.46
C ALA A 56 -7.07 18.17 -8.48
N PRO A 57 -8.30 18.72 -8.36
CA PRO A 57 -9.45 18.27 -9.14
C PRO A 57 -9.25 18.40 -10.66
N SER A 58 -8.64 19.48 -11.13
CA SER A 58 -8.45 19.69 -12.58
C SER A 58 -7.41 18.72 -13.16
N HIS A 59 -6.33 18.45 -12.42
CA HIS A 59 -5.31 17.50 -12.85
C HIS A 59 -5.84 16.08 -12.86
N VAL A 60 -6.57 15.66 -11.81
CA VAL A 60 -7.21 14.35 -11.77
C VAL A 60 -8.24 14.20 -12.87
N ALA A 61 -9.08 15.21 -13.13
CA ALA A 61 -10.07 15.16 -14.21
C ALA A 61 -9.43 15.01 -15.60
N LEU A 62 -8.36 15.78 -15.89
CA LEU A 62 -7.62 15.63 -17.13
C LEU A 62 -6.96 14.25 -17.26
N PHE A 63 -6.33 13.76 -16.17
CA PHE A 63 -5.71 12.43 -16.16
C PHE A 63 -6.74 11.33 -16.47
N ILE A 64 -7.88 11.34 -15.77
CA ILE A 64 -8.97 10.37 -15.98
C ILE A 64 -9.48 10.42 -17.43
N LYS A 65 -9.80 11.63 -17.91
CA LYS A 65 -10.26 11.82 -19.29
C LYS A 65 -9.26 11.28 -20.32
N THR A 66 -7.96 11.56 -20.10
CA THR A 66 -6.90 11.10 -21.00
C THR A 66 -6.76 9.57 -20.95
N ALA A 67 -6.80 8.98 -19.76
CA ALA A 67 -6.74 7.53 -19.57
C ALA A 67 -7.91 6.81 -20.24
N GLN A 68 -9.14 7.29 -20.02
CA GLN A 68 -10.36 6.70 -20.60
C GLN A 68 -10.40 6.82 -22.14
N ALA A 69 -9.74 7.83 -22.69
CA ALA A 69 -9.58 7.98 -24.14
C ALA A 69 -8.39 7.17 -24.72
N GLY A 70 -7.70 6.33 -23.92
CA GLY A 70 -6.49 5.63 -24.36
C GLY A 70 -5.31 6.57 -24.62
N GLY A 71 -5.36 7.80 -24.07
CA GLY A 71 -4.36 8.83 -24.32
C GLY A 71 -2.96 8.51 -23.77
N PHE A 72 -2.84 7.54 -22.89
CA PHE A 72 -1.56 7.06 -22.34
C PHE A 72 -1.06 5.76 -22.98
N ASP A 73 -1.94 5.04 -23.70
CA ASP A 73 -1.61 3.71 -24.23
C ASP A 73 -0.48 3.80 -25.25
N GLY A 74 0.54 2.97 -25.08
CA GLY A 74 1.74 2.93 -25.91
C GLY A 74 2.74 4.07 -25.67
N THR A 75 2.47 5.00 -24.74
CA THR A 75 3.47 6.01 -24.34
C THR A 75 4.59 5.37 -23.53
N ALA A 76 5.74 6.02 -23.44
CA ALA A 76 6.87 5.51 -22.70
C ALA A 76 7.23 6.42 -21.51
N PHE A 77 7.76 5.81 -20.46
CA PHE A 77 8.54 6.54 -19.48
C PHE A 77 9.84 6.96 -20.17
N HIS A 78 10.05 8.25 -20.31
CA HIS A 78 11.10 8.78 -21.19
C HIS A 78 12.26 9.42 -20.44
N ARG A 79 12.05 9.88 -19.19
CA ARG A 79 13.11 10.51 -18.39
C ARG A 79 13.17 9.86 -17.01
N MET A 80 14.36 9.42 -16.63
CA MET A 80 14.64 8.83 -15.34
C MET A 80 15.76 9.57 -14.64
N VAL A 81 15.58 9.73 -13.33
CA VAL A 81 16.66 10.03 -12.39
C VAL A 81 16.73 8.85 -11.44
N ARG A 82 17.81 8.09 -11.52
CA ARG A 82 17.98 6.85 -10.75
C ARG A 82 17.70 7.09 -9.26
N TYR A 83 16.79 6.32 -8.68
CA TYR A 83 16.29 6.47 -7.32
C TYR A 83 15.69 7.87 -7.00
N GLY A 84 15.54 8.75 -7.97
CA GLY A 84 14.95 10.09 -7.81
C GLY A 84 13.52 10.14 -8.31
N ILE A 85 13.36 10.23 -9.64
CA ILE A 85 12.05 10.31 -10.30
C ILE A 85 11.98 9.45 -11.57
N VAL A 86 10.74 9.11 -11.95
CA VAL A 86 10.38 8.52 -13.24
C VAL A 86 9.32 9.40 -13.90
N GLN A 87 9.59 9.91 -15.12
CA GLN A 87 8.70 10.80 -15.86
C GLN A 87 8.09 10.11 -17.10
N GLY A 88 6.79 10.29 -17.26
CA GLY A 88 6.01 9.74 -18.39
C GLY A 88 4.85 10.66 -18.80
N GLY A 89 3.87 10.10 -19.56
CA GLY A 89 2.65 10.80 -19.97
C GLY A 89 2.81 11.76 -21.13
N ASP A 90 3.94 11.76 -21.84
CA ASP A 90 4.13 12.52 -23.07
C ASP A 90 3.62 11.70 -24.26
N PRO A 91 2.60 12.17 -25.00
CA PRO A 91 2.04 11.48 -26.18
C PRO A 91 3.04 11.30 -27.33
N VAL A 92 4.07 12.16 -27.42
CA VAL A 92 5.12 12.07 -28.45
C VAL A 92 5.93 10.77 -28.30
N THR A 93 6.01 10.23 -27.10
CA THR A 93 6.78 9.02 -26.81
C THR A 93 6.19 7.74 -27.40
N ARG A 94 4.98 7.79 -28.00
CA ARG A 94 4.43 6.66 -28.77
C ARG A 94 5.29 6.33 -29.97
N ASP A 95 5.85 7.35 -30.61
CA ASP A 95 6.72 7.18 -31.77
C ASP A 95 8.19 7.08 -31.33
N PRO A 96 8.83 5.90 -31.43
CA PRO A 96 10.26 5.76 -31.10
C PRO A 96 11.17 6.64 -31.95
N ALA A 97 10.77 6.97 -33.19
CA ALA A 97 11.56 7.81 -34.08
C ALA A 97 11.57 9.29 -33.63
N ALA A 98 10.57 9.70 -32.85
CA ALA A 98 10.46 11.06 -32.34
C ALA A 98 11.30 11.33 -31.06
N ARG A 99 12.28 10.48 -30.71
CA ARG A 99 13.02 10.53 -29.44
C ARG A 99 13.59 11.92 -29.12
N ALA A 100 14.09 12.64 -30.09
CA ALA A 100 14.61 14.01 -29.92
C ALA A 100 13.55 15.03 -29.48
N LYS A 101 12.26 14.70 -29.55
CA LYS A 101 11.13 15.54 -29.12
C LYS A 101 10.49 15.09 -27.82
N TYR A 102 11.00 14.05 -27.18
CA TYR A 102 10.43 13.55 -25.93
C TYR A 102 10.46 14.63 -24.86
N GLY A 103 9.39 14.71 -24.08
CA GLY A 103 9.18 15.74 -23.06
C GLY A 103 8.46 16.99 -23.58
N SER A 104 8.18 17.12 -24.91
CA SER A 104 7.58 18.33 -25.48
C SER A 104 6.05 18.26 -25.64
N GLY A 105 5.44 17.06 -25.63
CA GLY A 105 4.02 16.88 -25.86
C GLY A 105 3.18 16.98 -24.60
N GLY A 106 1.86 17.20 -24.77
CA GLY A 106 0.88 17.11 -23.69
C GLY A 106 0.98 18.16 -22.59
N LEU A 107 1.63 19.28 -22.83
CA LEU A 107 1.81 20.40 -21.90
C LEU A 107 0.88 21.58 -22.20
N ASN A 108 0.91 22.65 -21.38
CA ASN A 108 0.15 23.90 -21.52
C ASN A 108 -1.38 23.72 -21.56
N GLN A 109 -1.92 22.81 -20.74
CA GLN A 109 -3.36 22.50 -20.68
C GLN A 109 -3.99 22.89 -19.33
N LEU A 110 -3.22 22.97 -18.26
CA LEU A 110 -3.69 23.19 -16.89
C LEU A 110 -2.91 24.26 -16.16
N LYS A 111 -3.63 24.97 -15.31
CA LYS A 111 -3.04 25.84 -14.28
C LYS A 111 -2.58 24.98 -13.11
N THR A 112 -1.59 25.48 -12.40
CA THR A 112 -1.05 24.82 -11.21
C THR A 112 -2.06 24.80 -10.07
N GLU A 113 -2.24 23.65 -9.44
CA GLU A 113 -3.04 23.44 -8.22
C GLU A 113 -2.07 23.09 -7.09
N ILE A 114 -1.50 24.09 -6.42
CA ILE A 114 -0.58 23.86 -5.29
C ILE A 114 -1.38 23.46 -4.06
N THR A 115 -0.96 22.37 -3.44
CA THR A 115 -1.57 21.79 -2.25
C THR A 115 -0.54 21.68 -1.12
N ASP A 116 -0.96 21.23 0.04
CA ASP A 116 -0.11 20.86 1.19
C ASP A 116 0.61 19.52 1.01
N GLU A 117 0.32 18.82 -0.10
CA GLU A 117 0.94 17.55 -0.43
C GLU A 117 2.43 17.70 -0.74
N ARG A 118 3.26 16.93 -0.04
CA ARG A 118 4.71 16.92 -0.22
C ARG A 118 5.15 15.88 -1.25
N LEU A 119 6.22 16.17 -1.96
CA LEU A 119 6.88 15.28 -2.90
C LEU A 119 7.70 14.20 -2.17
N THR A 120 7.04 13.45 -1.30
CA THR A 120 7.63 12.29 -0.62
C THR A 120 7.71 11.09 -1.56
N ARG A 121 8.37 10.01 -1.12
CA ARG A 121 8.40 8.74 -1.85
C ARG A 121 6.96 8.30 -2.22
N GLY A 122 6.73 7.95 -3.48
CA GLY A 122 5.43 7.57 -4.02
C GLY A 122 4.53 8.73 -4.44
N ALA A 123 4.89 9.99 -4.22
CA ALA A 123 4.12 11.11 -4.76
C ALA A 123 4.19 11.15 -6.29
N VAL A 124 3.05 11.49 -6.92
CA VAL A 124 2.94 11.68 -8.37
C VAL A 124 2.54 13.12 -8.63
N ALA A 125 3.36 13.83 -9.39
CA ALA A 125 3.16 15.25 -9.67
C ALA A 125 3.13 15.55 -11.16
N ALA A 126 2.42 16.62 -11.51
CA ALA A 126 2.31 17.09 -12.89
C ALA A 126 3.60 17.80 -13.33
N VAL A 127 4.05 17.49 -14.54
CA VAL A 127 5.21 18.17 -15.15
C VAL A 127 4.79 19.52 -15.69
N GLN A 128 5.64 20.51 -15.53
CA GLN A 128 5.51 21.87 -16.07
C GLN A 128 6.69 22.20 -16.99
N VAL A 129 6.49 23.13 -17.92
CA VAL A 129 7.60 23.70 -18.69
C VAL A 129 8.51 24.49 -17.74
N PRO A 130 9.82 24.28 -17.73
CA PRO A 130 10.74 25.02 -16.86
C PRO A 130 10.54 26.54 -16.95
N GLY A 131 10.37 27.18 -15.79
CA GLY A 131 10.14 28.62 -15.70
C GLY A 131 8.75 29.11 -16.11
N LYS A 132 7.80 28.20 -16.45
CA LYS A 132 6.43 28.54 -16.77
C LYS A 132 5.46 27.78 -15.85
N PRO A 133 5.09 28.32 -14.68
CA PRO A 133 3.95 27.82 -13.95
C PRO A 133 2.70 27.87 -14.86
N ASP A 134 1.68 27.10 -14.54
CA ASP A 134 0.46 27.00 -15.34
C ASP A 134 0.63 26.40 -16.75
N SER A 135 1.63 25.55 -16.91
CA SER A 135 1.92 24.85 -18.17
C SER A 135 1.80 23.33 -18.07
N ALA A 136 1.20 22.82 -16.99
CA ALA A 136 0.99 21.39 -16.82
C ALA A 136 0.01 20.81 -17.85
N GLY A 137 -0.03 19.48 -17.93
CA GLY A 137 -0.93 18.77 -18.84
C GLY A 137 -0.92 17.26 -18.54
N THR A 138 -0.69 16.45 -19.57
CA THR A 138 -0.73 14.99 -19.41
C THR A 138 0.56 14.40 -18.84
N GLN A 139 1.67 15.13 -18.87
CA GLN A 139 2.93 14.61 -18.34
C GLN A 139 2.96 14.61 -16.82
N PHE A 140 3.53 13.57 -16.26
CA PHE A 140 3.69 13.37 -14.82
C PHE A 140 5.07 12.82 -14.48
N PHE A 141 5.46 12.97 -13.20
CA PHE A 141 6.59 12.24 -12.64
C PHE A 141 6.22 11.59 -11.31
N MET A 142 6.75 10.38 -11.08
CA MET A 142 6.67 9.65 -9.82
C MET A 142 7.94 9.86 -9.01
N CYS A 143 7.82 10.17 -7.73
CA CYS A 143 8.95 10.28 -6.80
C CYS A 143 9.35 8.89 -6.29
N ILE A 144 10.53 8.42 -6.62
CA ILE A 144 11.10 7.18 -6.09
C ILE A 144 11.72 7.41 -4.71
N ASN A 145 12.27 8.59 -4.47
CA ASN A 145 12.61 9.11 -3.16
C ASN A 145 12.05 10.53 -2.99
N ALA A 146 12.03 11.02 -1.75
CA ALA A 146 11.55 12.36 -1.45
C ALA A 146 12.32 13.44 -2.23
N GLN A 147 11.59 14.46 -2.70
CA GLN A 147 12.10 15.60 -3.45
C GLN A 147 11.75 16.92 -2.74
N PRO A 148 12.25 17.16 -1.51
CA PRO A 148 11.80 18.30 -0.70
C PRO A 148 12.10 19.66 -1.32
N SER A 149 13.12 19.76 -2.19
CA SER A 149 13.44 20.99 -2.93
C SER A 149 12.37 21.39 -3.95
N LEU A 150 11.47 20.48 -4.29
CA LEU A 150 10.37 20.67 -5.23
C LEU A 150 9.01 20.88 -4.54
N ASP A 151 8.93 20.76 -3.22
CA ASP A 151 7.71 20.97 -2.45
C ASP A 151 7.11 22.37 -2.72
N GLY A 152 5.80 22.45 -2.88
CA GLY A 152 5.08 23.69 -3.18
C GLY A 152 5.29 24.28 -4.58
N LYS A 153 6.05 23.58 -5.46
CA LYS A 153 6.32 24.06 -6.83
C LYS A 153 5.55 23.27 -7.91
N TYR A 154 5.10 22.06 -7.59
CA TYR A 154 4.41 21.17 -8.52
C TYR A 154 3.09 20.68 -7.93
N THR A 155 2.10 20.49 -8.77
CA THR A 155 0.82 19.91 -8.35
C THR A 155 0.99 18.42 -8.11
N VAL A 156 0.87 17.98 -6.86
CA VAL A 156 0.75 16.55 -6.53
C VAL A 156 -0.70 16.15 -6.70
N PHE A 157 -1.00 15.23 -7.61
CA PHE A 157 -2.37 14.83 -7.94
C PHE A 157 -2.66 13.35 -7.71
N ALA A 158 -1.63 12.54 -7.39
CA ALA A 158 -1.81 11.13 -7.06
C ALA A 158 -0.69 10.61 -6.14
N ARG A 159 -0.90 9.40 -5.59
CA ARG A 159 0.09 8.66 -4.81
C ARG A 159 0.15 7.20 -5.25
N VAL A 160 1.35 6.69 -5.42
CA VAL A 160 1.58 5.26 -5.64
C VAL A 160 1.20 4.52 -4.36
N VAL A 161 0.28 3.56 -4.48
CA VAL A 161 -0.18 2.69 -3.38
C VAL A 161 0.21 1.22 -3.58
N GLU A 162 0.48 0.82 -4.84
CA GLU A 162 1.02 -0.51 -5.17
C GLU A 162 2.03 -0.38 -6.32
N GLY A 163 3.04 -1.24 -6.36
CA GLY A 163 4.02 -1.28 -7.44
C GLY A 163 5.13 -0.23 -7.36
N LEU A 164 5.39 0.34 -6.18
CA LEU A 164 6.48 1.31 -6.01
C LEU A 164 7.86 0.68 -6.30
N LEU A 165 8.04 -0.62 -6.06
CA LEU A 165 9.25 -1.35 -6.45
C LEU A 165 9.36 -1.49 -7.97
N VAL A 166 8.22 -1.62 -8.69
CA VAL A 166 8.21 -1.57 -10.16
C VAL A 166 8.65 -0.19 -10.65
N ALA A 167 8.11 0.89 -10.07
CA ALA A 167 8.53 2.25 -10.40
C ALA A 167 10.03 2.48 -10.09
N GLN A 168 10.54 1.93 -8.98
CA GLN A 168 11.95 1.97 -8.66
C GLN A 168 12.79 1.26 -9.72
N LYS A 169 12.40 0.04 -10.12
CA LYS A 169 13.08 -0.71 -11.19
C LYS A 169 13.08 0.08 -12.50
N ILE A 170 11.98 0.74 -12.83
CA ILE A 170 11.92 1.64 -14.02
C ILE A 170 12.94 2.77 -13.89
N SER A 171 13.13 3.34 -12.69
CA SER A 171 14.11 4.42 -12.48
C SER A 171 15.56 3.99 -12.66
N GLU A 172 15.81 2.68 -12.65
CA GLU A 172 17.15 2.07 -12.86
C GLU A 172 17.44 1.79 -14.33
N THR A 173 16.46 2.04 -15.24
CA THR A 173 16.68 1.92 -16.68
C THR A 173 17.84 2.82 -17.11
N PRO A 174 18.78 2.32 -17.93
CA PRO A 174 19.89 3.11 -18.45
C PRO A 174 19.39 4.35 -19.18
N VAL A 175 20.08 5.48 -19.00
CA VAL A 175 19.78 6.76 -19.61
C VAL A 175 21.01 7.32 -20.34
N ASP A 176 20.76 8.21 -21.32
CA ASP A 176 21.82 9.00 -21.95
C ASP A 176 22.20 10.23 -21.12
N ASP A 177 23.12 11.04 -21.60
CA ASP A 177 23.63 12.24 -20.95
C ASP A 177 22.54 13.31 -20.69
N GLN A 178 21.39 13.21 -21.34
CA GLN A 178 20.23 14.09 -21.15
C GLN A 178 19.22 13.50 -20.13
N GLY A 179 19.47 12.32 -19.62
CA GLY A 179 18.58 11.58 -18.70
C GLY A 179 17.39 10.92 -19.42
N LEU A 180 17.45 10.78 -20.75
CA LEU A 180 16.44 10.07 -21.53
C LEU A 180 16.74 8.57 -21.55
N ALA A 181 15.72 7.76 -21.32
CA ALA A 181 15.83 6.29 -21.33
C ALA A 181 16.42 5.78 -22.65
N THR A 182 17.42 4.90 -22.55
CA THR A 182 18.01 4.19 -23.71
C THR A 182 17.22 2.92 -24.03
N GLU A 183 16.55 2.35 -23.05
CA GLU A 183 15.63 1.22 -23.20
C GLU A 183 14.20 1.68 -23.00
N ARG A 184 13.29 1.15 -23.81
CA ARG A 184 11.92 1.62 -23.82
C ARG A 184 11.06 0.87 -22.79
N VAL A 185 10.64 1.54 -21.73
CA VAL A 185 9.63 1.05 -20.80
C VAL A 185 8.29 1.68 -21.18
N VAL A 186 7.35 0.84 -21.63
CA VAL A 186 6.06 1.30 -22.19
C VAL A 186 4.97 1.22 -21.14
N LEU A 187 4.15 2.26 -21.07
CA LEU A 187 2.86 2.27 -20.42
C LEU A 187 1.85 1.68 -21.41
N THR A 188 1.48 0.43 -21.20
CA THR A 188 0.65 -0.32 -22.16
C THR A 188 -0.81 0.08 -22.06
N ARG A 189 -1.28 0.37 -20.83
CA ARG A 189 -2.66 0.77 -20.57
C ARG A 189 -2.80 1.48 -19.22
N VAL A 190 -3.79 2.38 -19.11
CA VAL A 190 -4.25 2.95 -17.85
C VAL A 190 -5.73 2.64 -17.65
N ILE A 191 -6.06 1.98 -16.54
CA ILE A 191 -7.44 1.63 -16.15
C ILE A 191 -7.84 2.50 -14.96
N ILE A 192 -8.93 3.23 -15.07
CA ILE A 192 -9.54 3.96 -13.94
C ILE A 192 -10.57 3.05 -13.29
N ARG A 193 -10.48 2.91 -11.97
CA ARG A 193 -11.44 2.13 -11.16
C ARG A 193 -11.82 2.87 -9.89
N ASP A 194 -12.92 2.52 -9.28
CA ASP A 194 -13.22 2.95 -7.92
C ASP A 194 -12.17 2.37 -6.96
N LYS A 195 -11.76 3.18 -5.99
CA LYS A 195 -10.84 2.69 -4.95
C LYS A 195 -11.54 1.58 -4.18
N PRO A 196 -10.95 0.37 -4.12
CA PRO A 196 -11.52 -0.71 -3.31
C PRO A 196 -11.66 -0.25 -1.86
N ALA A 197 -12.72 -0.71 -1.20
CA ALA A 197 -12.87 -0.48 0.24
C ALA A 197 -11.61 -0.96 0.97
N GLU A 198 -11.13 -0.16 1.91
CA GLU A 198 -9.98 -0.55 2.72
C GLU A 198 -10.33 -1.84 3.47
N THR A 199 -9.64 -2.92 3.14
CA THR A 199 -9.73 -4.13 3.94
C THR A 199 -9.04 -3.84 5.26
N PRO A 200 -9.72 -3.94 6.40
CA PRO A 200 -9.09 -3.72 7.70
C PRO A 200 -7.82 -4.56 7.85
N GLU A 201 -6.87 -4.05 8.59
CA GLU A 201 -5.68 -4.81 8.97
C GLU A 201 -6.12 -6.07 9.71
N PRO A 202 -5.62 -7.28 9.33
CA PRO A 202 -6.04 -8.51 9.98
C PRO A 202 -5.85 -8.42 11.50
N PHE A 203 -6.80 -8.91 12.25
CA PHE A 203 -6.80 -8.91 13.73
C PHE A 203 -6.76 -7.53 14.39
N SER A 204 -7.04 -6.44 13.68
CA SER A 204 -7.02 -5.09 14.25
C SER A 204 -8.16 -4.83 15.26
N THR A 205 -9.28 -5.51 15.09
CA THR A 205 -10.52 -5.29 15.87
C THR A 205 -10.88 -6.44 16.82
N GLU A 206 -10.24 -7.61 16.69
CA GLU A 206 -10.53 -8.74 17.56
C GLU A 206 -10.19 -8.43 19.02
N PRO A 207 -11.10 -8.72 19.98
CA PRO A 207 -10.80 -8.67 21.40
C PRO A 207 -9.61 -9.57 21.74
N VAL A 208 -8.81 -9.16 22.75
CA VAL A 208 -7.60 -9.90 23.13
C VAL A 208 -7.93 -11.33 23.54
N GLU A 209 -9.02 -11.52 24.30
CA GLU A 209 -9.51 -12.82 24.75
C GLU A 209 -9.87 -13.76 23.60
N ASP A 210 -10.33 -13.21 22.46
CA ASP A 210 -10.67 -14.02 21.29
C ASP A 210 -9.43 -14.50 20.52
N LEU A 211 -8.28 -13.86 20.67
CA LEU A 211 -7.03 -14.29 20.03
C LEU A 211 -6.58 -15.69 20.47
N ALA A 212 -6.93 -16.13 21.68
CA ALA A 212 -6.67 -17.48 22.16
C ALA A 212 -7.40 -18.58 21.37
N ARG A 213 -8.45 -18.22 20.63
CA ARG A 213 -9.23 -19.15 19.78
C ARG A 213 -8.57 -19.43 18.44
N TYR A 214 -7.48 -18.76 18.13
CA TYR A 214 -6.75 -18.98 16.89
C TYR A 214 -5.51 -19.84 17.12
N ARG A 215 -5.14 -20.59 16.09
CA ARG A 215 -3.90 -21.33 15.99
C ARG A 215 -3.21 -21.00 14.67
N ALA A 216 -1.91 -21.17 14.62
CA ALA A 216 -1.16 -21.05 13.38
C ALA A 216 -0.62 -22.41 12.96
N VAL A 217 -0.85 -22.77 11.71
CA VAL A 217 -0.34 -24.01 11.08
C VAL A 217 0.81 -23.62 10.18
N LEU A 218 2.02 -24.01 10.57
CA LEU A 218 3.26 -23.79 9.86
C LEU A 218 3.52 -24.98 8.94
N GLU A 219 3.39 -24.81 7.65
CA GLU A 219 3.81 -25.82 6.65
C GLU A 219 5.28 -25.62 6.34
N THR A 220 6.11 -26.59 6.68
CA THR A 220 7.55 -26.56 6.43
C THR A 220 7.97 -27.63 5.45
N SER A 221 9.17 -27.54 4.88
CA SER A 221 9.74 -28.58 4.04
C SER A 221 9.98 -29.93 4.78
N LEU A 222 9.93 -29.93 6.13
CA LEU A 222 10.17 -31.12 6.95
C LEU A 222 8.92 -31.63 7.69
N GLY A 223 7.77 -31.00 7.48
CA GLY A 223 6.48 -31.35 8.09
C GLY A 223 5.70 -30.15 8.59
N VAL A 224 4.65 -30.42 9.37
CA VAL A 224 3.72 -29.41 9.86
C VAL A 224 3.90 -29.18 11.35
N ILE A 225 3.93 -27.91 11.79
CA ILE A 225 3.95 -27.50 13.19
C ILE A 225 2.70 -26.66 13.44
N THR A 226 1.95 -26.98 14.49
CA THR A 226 0.81 -26.17 14.93
C THR A 226 1.16 -25.41 16.20
N LEU A 227 0.87 -24.11 16.21
CA LEU A 227 1.15 -23.22 17.35
C LEU A 227 -0.15 -22.77 18.02
N SER A 228 -0.16 -22.73 19.33
CA SER A 228 -1.16 -22.08 20.17
C SER A 228 -0.58 -20.84 20.84
N PHE A 229 -1.45 -19.91 21.26
CA PHE A 229 -1.08 -18.58 21.73
C PHE A 229 -1.57 -18.28 23.15
N THR A 230 -0.86 -17.38 23.82
CA THR A 230 -1.17 -16.89 25.17
C THR A 230 -1.35 -15.36 25.16
N PRO A 231 -2.48 -14.87 24.58
CA PRO A 231 -2.71 -13.43 24.43
C PRO A 231 -2.92 -12.69 25.76
N ASP A 232 -3.26 -13.39 26.82
CA ASP A 232 -3.30 -12.87 28.20
C ASP A 232 -1.93 -12.46 28.73
N LYS A 233 -0.86 -13.04 28.20
CA LYS A 233 0.54 -12.78 28.59
C LYS A 233 1.27 -11.83 27.64
N ALA A 234 0.95 -11.88 26.36
CA ALA A 234 1.62 -11.10 25.32
C ALA A 234 0.66 -10.71 24.18
N PRO A 235 -0.36 -9.87 24.45
CA PRO A 235 -1.42 -9.55 23.51
C PRO A 235 -0.91 -8.90 22.20
N ALA A 236 0.07 -8.00 22.29
CA ALA A 236 0.61 -7.32 21.10
C ALA A 236 1.40 -8.28 20.20
N HIS A 237 2.20 -9.19 20.80
CA HIS A 237 2.98 -10.18 20.06
C HIS A 237 2.09 -11.23 19.39
N VAL A 238 1.06 -11.71 20.08
CA VAL A 238 0.08 -12.65 19.49
C VAL A 238 -0.64 -11.99 18.32
N ARG A 239 -1.17 -10.78 18.52
CA ARG A 239 -1.85 -10.02 17.45
C ARG A 239 -0.94 -9.79 16.26
N ASN A 240 0.30 -9.40 16.50
CA ASN A 240 1.30 -9.18 15.44
C ASN A 240 1.57 -10.46 14.65
N PHE A 241 1.82 -11.57 15.35
CA PHE A 241 2.10 -12.85 14.68
C PHE A 241 0.91 -13.30 13.81
N LEU A 242 -0.31 -13.29 14.36
CA LEU A 242 -1.53 -13.64 13.64
C LEU A 242 -1.77 -12.72 12.41
N ARG A 243 -1.56 -11.42 12.58
CA ARG A 243 -1.66 -10.44 11.51
C ARG A 243 -0.67 -10.71 10.38
N LEU A 244 0.60 -10.90 10.70
CA LEU A 244 1.65 -11.17 9.71
C LEU A 244 1.41 -12.51 9.02
N ALA A 245 0.96 -13.53 9.74
CA ALA A 245 0.61 -14.84 9.19
C ALA A 245 -0.57 -14.74 8.21
N GLN A 246 -1.67 -14.08 8.62
CA GLN A 246 -2.86 -13.89 7.78
C GLN A 246 -2.57 -13.07 6.52
N ALA A 247 -1.64 -12.13 6.62
CA ALA A 247 -1.16 -11.32 5.49
C ALA A 247 -0.16 -12.06 4.58
N GLY A 248 0.22 -13.31 4.89
CA GLY A 248 1.17 -14.09 4.11
C GLY A 248 2.62 -13.57 4.19
N VAL A 249 2.95 -12.81 5.25
CA VAL A 249 4.31 -12.27 5.43
C VAL A 249 5.33 -13.40 5.65
N TYR A 250 4.94 -14.46 6.32
CA TYR A 250 5.83 -15.60 6.61
C TYR A 250 6.02 -16.58 5.44
N ASP A 251 5.16 -16.51 4.42
CA ASP A 251 5.17 -17.47 3.31
C ASP A 251 6.48 -17.38 2.51
N GLY A 252 7.09 -18.54 2.24
CA GLY A 252 8.35 -18.64 1.50
C GLY A 252 9.59 -18.19 2.27
N MET A 253 9.51 -17.98 3.59
CA MET A 253 10.69 -17.74 4.45
C MET A 253 11.48 -19.03 4.70
N GLY A 254 12.63 -18.91 5.34
CA GLY A 254 13.46 -20.03 5.79
C GLY A 254 13.74 -19.98 7.28
N PHE A 255 14.04 -21.15 7.84
CA PHE A 255 14.71 -21.22 9.12
C PHE A 255 16.18 -20.88 8.91
N HIS A 256 16.58 -19.70 9.38
CA HIS A 256 17.92 -19.15 9.09
C HIS A 256 18.94 -19.39 10.17
N ARG A 257 18.49 -19.82 11.36
CA ARG A 257 19.33 -20.07 12.51
C ARG A 257 18.84 -21.31 13.24
N VAL A 258 19.75 -22.26 13.48
CA VAL A 258 19.51 -23.48 14.22
C VAL A 258 20.65 -23.70 15.21
N VAL A 259 20.32 -23.72 16.50
CA VAL A 259 21.27 -23.96 17.59
C VAL A 259 20.79 -25.17 18.37
N LYS A 260 21.50 -26.30 18.22
CA LYS A 260 21.16 -27.59 18.85
C LYS A 260 21.12 -27.46 20.38
N GLY A 261 20.08 -28.01 20.99
CA GLY A 261 19.84 -27.92 22.44
C GLY A 261 19.45 -26.53 22.90
N PHE A 262 19.00 -25.64 21.97
CA PHE A 262 18.62 -24.28 22.30
C PHE A 262 17.39 -23.80 21.54
N VAL A 263 17.54 -23.38 20.26
CA VAL A 263 16.44 -22.82 19.47
C VAL A 263 16.57 -23.11 17.98
N ILE A 264 15.41 -23.08 17.27
CA ILE A 264 15.32 -22.90 15.83
C ILE A 264 14.58 -21.57 15.55
N GLN A 265 15.08 -20.76 14.61
CA GLN A 265 14.59 -19.40 14.40
C GLN A 265 14.21 -19.18 12.93
N SER A 266 13.04 -18.54 12.72
CA SER A 266 12.51 -18.13 11.43
C SER A 266 11.93 -16.71 11.48
N GLY A 267 11.22 -16.28 10.44
CA GLY A 267 10.59 -14.95 10.39
C GLY A 267 11.54 -13.81 10.01
N HIS A 268 12.77 -14.11 9.59
CA HIS A 268 13.72 -13.10 9.11
C HIS A 268 13.43 -12.74 7.66
N LEU A 269 13.02 -11.48 7.42
CA LEU A 269 12.54 -11.00 6.11
C LEU A 269 13.48 -11.28 4.92
N PRO A 270 14.83 -11.11 5.05
CA PRO A 270 15.75 -11.41 3.96
C PRO A 270 15.75 -12.88 3.49
N THR A 271 15.14 -13.79 4.25
CA THR A 271 15.03 -15.21 3.87
C THR A 271 13.84 -15.50 2.96
N ARG A 272 12.96 -14.55 2.71
CA ARG A 272 11.82 -14.74 1.79
C ARG A 272 12.30 -14.99 0.36
N LYS A 273 11.60 -15.89 -0.33
CA LYS A 273 11.83 -16.12 -1.77
C LYS A 273 11.33 -14.95 -2.61
N ASP A 274 10.14 -14.45 -2.27
CA ASP A 274 9.50 -13.32 -2.97
C ASP A 274 9.51 -12.07 -2.08
N PRO A 275 9.73 -10.87 -2.63
CA PRO A 275 9.65 -9.63 -1.86
C PRO A 275 8.24 -9.38 -1.32
N LEU A 276 8.15 -8.67 -0.20
CA LEU A 276 6.87 -8.21 0.33
C LEU A 276 6.28 -7.13 -0.58
N ASN A 277 4.96 -7.16 -0.77
CA ASN A 277 4.25 -6.01 -1.33
C ASN A 277 4.14 -4.87 -0.29
N GLU A 278 3.75 -3.66 -0.74
CA GLU A 278 3.71 -2.47 0.11
C GLU A 278 2.78 -2.66 1.32
N ARG A 279 1.65 -3.33 1.15
CA ARG A 279 0.70 -3.61 2.23
C ARG A 279 1.31 -4.55 3.28
N GLN A 280 1.95 -5.63 2.87
CA GLN A 280 2.67 -6.52 3.78
C GLN A 280 3.79 -5.78 4.52
N GLN A 281 4.52 -4.91 3.80
CA GLN A 281 5.61 -4.13 4.37
C GLN A 281 5.11 -3.13 5.42
N SER A 282 3.94 -2.51 5.24
CA SER A 282 3.33 -1.60 6.22
C SER A 282 2.97 -2.27 7.54
N TYR A 283 2.84 -3.59 7.55
CA TYR A 283 2.57 -4.38 8.77
C TYR A 283 3.82 -4.68 9.59
N ILE A 284 5.01 -4.47 9.06
CA ILE A 284 6.25 -4.70 9.78
C ILE A 284 6.56 -3.49 10.67
N ARG A 285 6.29 -3.63 11.96
CA ARG A 285 6.44 -2.55 12.95
C ARG A 285 7.14 -3.09 14.20
N PRO A 286 7.99 -2.28 14.85
CA PRO A 286 8.57 -2.64 16.14
C PRO A 286 7.48 -2.86 17.20
N LEU A 287 7.71 -3.80 18.08
CA LEU A 287 6.84 -4.14 19.21
C LEU A 287 7.56 -3.83 20.52
N LYS A 288 6.84 -3.22 21.45
CA LYS A 288 7.30 -3.12 22.83
C LYS A 288 7.37 -4.51 23.46
N ALA A 289 8.41 -4.75 24.25
CA ALA A 289 8.56 -6.03 24.94
C ALA A 289 7.38 -6.30 25.89
N GLU A 290 6.91 -7.54 25.90
CA GLU A 290 5.89 -8.04 26.81
C GLU A 290 6.49 -9.21 27.63
N PHE A 291 7.57 -8.93 28.38
CA PHE A 291 8.21 -9.94 29.22
C PHE A 291 7.23 -10.44 30.27
N ASN A 292 7.21 -11.76 30.46
CA ASN A 292 6.24 -12.41 31.32
C ASN A 292 6.88 -13.60 32.10
N ASP A 293 6.08 -14.28 32.90
CA ASP A 293 6.49 -15.36 33.80
C ASP A 293 6.59 -16.75 33.13
N GLN A 294 6.31 -16.84 31.83
CA GLN A 294 6.44 -18.10 31.09
C GLN A 294 7.92 -18.46 30.88
N ILE A 295 8.23 -19.74 31.02
CA ILE A 295 9.59 -20.26 30.90
C ILE A 295 9.89 -20.76 29.48
N HIS A 296 11.16 -20.69 29.08
CA HIS A 296 11.62 -21.19 27.79
C HIS A 296 11.98 -22.68 27.90
N GLU A 297 11.00 -23.54 27.68
CA GLU A 297 11.15 -25.01 27.63
C GLU A 297 10.88 -25.53 26.20
N LEU A 298 11.09 -26.85 25.97
CA LEU A 298 10.84 -27.46 24.65
C LEU A 298 9.45 -27.11 24.13
N GLY A 299 9.41 -26.56 22.90
CA GLY A 299 8.19 -26.16 22.22
C GLY A 299 7.72 -24.74 22.53
N THR A 300 8.36 -23.99 23.42
CA THR A 300 7.99 -22.58 23.68
C THR A 300 8.22 -21.75 22.42
N LEU A 301 7.22 -20.92 22.08
CA LEU A 301 7.28 -19.92 21.02
C LEU A 301 7.59 -18.55 21.63
N SER A 302 8.68 -17.95 21.20
CA SER A 302 9.14 -16.65 21.71
C SER A 302 9.61 -15.73 20.60
N MET A 303 9.60 -14.41 20.84
CA MET A 303 9.91 -13.42 19.84
C MET A 303 11.40 -13.07 19.82
N ALA A 304 12.01 -13.09 18.64
CA ALA A 304 13.39 -12.67 18.47
C ALA A 304 13.48 -11.12 18.36
N ARG A 305 14.59 -10.57 18.83
CA ARG A 305 14.89 -9.14 18.85
C ARG A 305 16.39 -8.88 18.74
N THR A 306 16.78 -7.64 18.57
CA THR A 306 18.16 -7.16 18.74
C THR A 306 18.45 -6.91 20.24
N ASP A 307 19.51 -6.22 20.56
CA ASP A 307 19.82 -5.82 21.95
C ASP A 307 18.76 -4.89 22.56
N ASP A 308 18.10 -4.07 21.71
CA ASP A 308 16.96 -3.27 22.13
C ASP A 308 15.73 -4.16 22.39
N PRO A 309 15.19 -4.16 23.61
CA PRO A 309 14.00 -4.94 23.95
C PRO A 309 12.78 -4.67 23.08
N ASP A 310 12.64 -3.44 22.57
CA ASP A 310 11.49 -2.97 21.80
C ASP A 310 11.71 -3.08 20.28
N SER A 311 12.71 -3.85 19.84
CA SER A 311 13.07 -4.01 18.44
C SER A 311 12.45 -5.21 17.72
N ALA A 312 11.63 -6.02 18.41
CA ALA A 312 10.98 -7.17 17.81
C ALA A 312 10.04 -6.76 16.66
N THR A 313 10.04 -7.50 15.56
CA THR A 313 9.16 -7.22 14.39
C THR A 313 8.45 -8.49 13.91
N SER A 314 9.13 -9.33 13.15
CA SER A 314 8.59 -10.55 12.53
C SER A 314 9.31 -11.84 12.95
N SER A 315 10.57 -11.75 13.36
CA SER A 315 11.37 -12.94 13.66
C SER A 315 10.95 -13.60 14.98
N PHE A 316 10.82 -14.92 14.97
CA PHE A 316 10.44 -15.74 16.11
C PHE A 316 11.32 -16.97 16.21
N PHE A 317 11.35 -17.59 17.40
CA PHE A 317 12.04 -18.85 17.59
C PHE A 317 11.19 -19.85 18.38
N LEU A 318 11.45 -21.12 18.11
CA LEU A 318 10.94 -22.26 18.88
C LEU A 318 12.08 -22.84 19.70
N VAL A 319 11.84 -23.02 20.97
CA VAL A 319 12.81 -23.58 21.92
C VAL A 319 12.89 -25.10 21.73
N THR A 320 14.09 -25.64 21.67
CA THR A 320 14.33 -27.08 21.46
C THR A 320 14.82 -27.82 22.71
N ALA A 321 15.27 -27.07 23.74
CA ALA A 321 15.57 -27.56 25.06
C ALA A 321 15.42 -26.44 26.10
N ARG A 322 15.46 -26.74 27.40
CA ARG A 322 15.33 -25.73 28.46
C ARG A 322 16.38 -24.61 28.30
N ALA A 323 15.92 -23.39 28.10
CA ALA A 323 16.77 -22.20 27.85
C ALA A 323 16.57 -21.13 28.95
N GLN A 324 16.94 -21.44 30.19
CA GLN A 324 16.72 -20.59 31.36
C GLN A 324 17.27 -19.17 31.22
N ALA A 325 18.36 -19.00 30.49
CA ALA A 325 18.98 -17.68 30.26
C ALA A 325 18.08 -16.68 29.55
N LEU A 326 17.00 -17.14 28.84
CA LEU A 326 16.02 -16.32 28.13
C LEU A 326 14.83 -15.90 29.00
N ASP A 327 14.60 -16.55 30.15
CA ASP A 327 13.43 -16.28 30.99
C ASP A 327 13.41 -14.82 31.45
N GLY A 328 12.25 -14.17 31.35
CA GLY A 328 12.06 -12.77 31.67
C GLY A 328 12.81 -11.77 30.81
N LYS A 329 13.52 -12.22 29.76
CA LYS A 329 14.30 -11.36 28.84
C LYS A 329 13.79 -11.39 27.39
N TYR A 330 13.00 -12.38 27.03
CA TYR A 330 12.34 -12.52 25.74
C TYR A 330 10.85 -12.74 25.95
N THR A 331 10.04 -12.23 25.01
CA THR A 331 8.59 -12.34 25.11
C THR A 331 8.13 -13.70 24.63
N VAL A 332 7.69 -14.54 25.56
CA VAL A 332 6.97 -15.78 25.27
C VAL A 332 5.52 -15.41 24.93
N PHE A 333 5.00 -15.87 23.79
CA PHE A 333 3.64 -15.53 23.35
C PHE A 333 2.83 -16.75 22.88
N GLY A 334 3.39 -17.96 22.98
CA GLY A 334 2.71 -19.19 22.62
C GLY A 334 3.58 -20.43 22.79
N LYS A 335 3.10 -21.53 22.24
CA LYS A 335 3.81 -22.80 22.26
C LYS A 335 3.41 -23.70 21.08
N VAL A 336 4.23 -24.71 20.82
CA VAL A 336 3.90 -25.82 19.91
C VAL A 336 2.75 -26.62 20.52
N GLU A 337 1.66 -26.76 19.79
CA GLU A 337 0.50 -27.58 20.13
C GLU A 337 0.65 -29.01 19.57
N SER A 338 1.16 -29.12 18.34
CA SER A 338 1.50 -30.38 17.69
C SER A 338 2.65 -30.19 16.71
N GLY A 339 3.34 -31.29 16.33
CA GLY A 339 4.47 -31.23 15.41
C GLY A 339 5.81 -31.00 16.11
N ILE A 340 5.93 -31.33 17.40
CA ILE A 340 7.20 -31.20 18.11
C ILE A 340 8.31 -32.05 17.52
N GLU A 341 7.98 -33.18 16.90
CA GLU A 341 8.89 -34.04 16.15
C GLU A 341 9.43 -33.34 14.89
N VAL A 342 8.66 -32.41 14.30
CA VAL A 342 9.11 -31.59 13.16
C VAL A 342 10.09 -30.53 13.66
N VAL A 343 9.84 -29.90 14.81
CA VAL A 343 10.80 -28.98 15.47
C VAL A 343 12.14 -29.68 15.69
N GLN A 344 12.11 -30.93 16.20
CA GLN A 344 13.32 -31.75 16.42
C GLN A 344 14.01 -32.15 15.11
N LYS A 345 13.25 -32.44 14.02
CA LYS A 345 13.83 -32.68 12.70
C LYS A 345 14.54 -31.44 12.16
N ILE A 346 13.96 -30.25 12.35
CA ILE A 346 14.60 -29.00 11.93
C ILE A 346 15.87 -28.74 12.76
N GLU A 347 15.82 -29.00 14.06
CA GLU A 347 17.01 -28.88 14.93
C GLU A 347 18.14 -29.83 14.53
N ALA A 348 17.80 -31.02 14.02
CA ALA A 348 18.77 -32.07 13.67
C ALA A 348 19.50 -31.82 12.34
N VAL A 349 19.11 -30.83 11.53
CA VAL A 349 19.75 -30.56 10.24
C VAL A 349 21.23 -30.20 10.38
N GLY A 350 22.00 -30.44 9.34
CA GLY A 350 23.38 -29.99 9.27
C GLY A 350 23.47 -28.46 9.24
N VAL A 351 24.38 -27.90 10.03
CA VAL A 351 24.61 -26.46 10.08
C VAL A 351 26.06 -26.09 9.79
N ASN A 352 26.29 -24.92 9.17
CA ASN A 352 27.57 -24.25 9.13
C ASN A 352 27.51 -23.07 10.10
N GLY A 353 28.21 -23.17 11.24
CA GLY A 353 27.94 -22.31 12.38
C GLY A 353 26.53 -22.54 12.93
N GLU A 354 25.65 -21.57 12.79
CA GLU A 354 24.24 -21.65 13.19
C GLU A 354 23.27 -21.67 11.97
N THR A 355 23.80 -21.57 10.74
CA THR A 355 22.99 -21.53 9.51
C THR A 355 22.82 -22.93 8.94
N PRO A 356 21.60 -23.40 8.66
CA PRO A 356 21.37 -24.66 7.96
C PRO A 356 22.14 -24.75 6.63
N VAL A 357 22.85 -25.87 6.43
CA VAL A 357 23.58 -26.16 5.16
C VAL A 357 22.58 -26.30 4.02
N GLU A 358 21.52 -27.06 4.24
CA GLU A 358 20.39 -27.16 3.33
C GLU A 358 19.26 -26.29 3.84
N ARG A 359 18.66 -25.49 2.94
CA ARG A 359 17.60 -24.59 3.31
C ARG A 359 16.38 -25.36 3.81
N VAL A 360 15.94 -25.04 5.02
CA VAL A 360 14.66 -25.48 5.56
C VAL A 360 13.62 -24.39 5.32
N ASP A 361 12.63 -24.68 4.47
CA ASP A 361 11.60 -23.72 4.11
C ASP A 361 10.46 -23.70 5.13
N LEU A 362 9.99 -22.48 5.46
CA LEU A 362 8.68 -22.18 5.96
C LEU A 362 7.81 -21.84 4.73
N LEU A 363 7.13 -22.84 4.19
CA LEU A 363 6.41 -22.75 2.93
C LEU A 363 5.20 -21.80 3.03
N LYS A 364 4.42 -21.99 4.11
CA LYS A 364 3.21 -21.22 4.36
C LYS A 364 2.84 -21.20 5.84
N VAL A 365 2.21 -20.12 6.28
CA VAL A 365 1.59 -20.05 7.61
C VAL A 365 0.11 -19.76 7.47
N ARG A 366 -0.74 -20.70 7.88
CA ARG A 366 -2.21 -20.51 7.91
C ARG A 366 -2.68 -20.20 9.31
N VAL A 367 -3.63 -19.28 9.42
CA VAL A 367 -4.33 -18.99 10.67
C VAL A 367 -5.70 -19.67 10.63
N GLU A 368 -6.00 -20.46 11.63
CA GLU A 368 -7.26 -21.20 11.77
C GLU A 368 -7.93 -20.82 13.09
N LYS A 369 -9.25 -20.69 13.07
CA LYS A 369 -10.04 -20.51 14.28
C LYS A 369 -10.39 -21.91 14.81
N ARG A 370 -10.24 -22.13 16.13
CA ARG A 370 -10.62 -23.36 16.81
C ARG A 370 -12.13 -23.46 17.00
#